data_308fc8d9b3629f508ade952a00556b2a
#
_entry.id   308fc8d9b3629f508ade952a00556b2a
#
_cell.length_a   1.000
_cell.length_b   1.000
_cell.length_c   1.000
_cell.angle_alpha   90.00
_cell.angle_beta   90.00
_cell.angle_gamma   90.00
#
_symmetry.space_group_name_H-M   'P 1'
#
loop_
_entity.id
_entity.type
_entity.pdbx_description
1 polymer ?
#
loop_
_entity_poly.entity_id
_entity_poly.type
_entity_poly.pdbx_seq_one_letter_code
_entity_poly.pdbx_strand_id
1 'polypeptide(L)'
;MSVIGGQPSGKYIQEVDEQVKYSANLTDTQKVIAQYWEDGPGTETPPGHWFLFAQWLSRRDKHTLDTDAKVLFGLGNAQLDASITAWDSKRQWDSVRPITAVRWLKKGQLIQAWGGPYQGTKTIRGEDWQPYQPANFPTPPFAEYLSGHSTFSGAGAAVLKTFAGDKFGLSVTIPAGSSPVEPGAVPAAPMTLTWNSFSTARDQAGYSREYDGIHFEDGDFEARKAGDLAGQQVWTKAKTYFTGKATATT
;
A
#
# COMPACT_ATOMS: atom_id res chain seq x y z
N MET A 1 11.97 -11.15 -8.59
CA MET A 1 12.22 -12.58 -8.30
C MET A 1 13.65 -12.87 -8.67
N SER A 2 14.55 -13.06 -7.71
CA SER A 2 15.90 -13.51 -8.05
C SER A 2 15.91 -15.03 -8.11
N VAL A 3 16.00 -15.55 -9.33
CA VAL A 3 16.16 -16.99 -9.59
C VAL A 3 17.64 -17.24 -9.87
N ILE A 4 18.30 -17.99 -9.01
CA ILE A 4 19.69 -18.41 -9.22
C ILE A 4 19.67 -19.87 -9.65
N GLY A 5 20.14 -20.15 -10.88
CA GLY A 5 20.17 -21.51 -11.41
C GLY A 5 18.81 -22.20 -11.52
N GLY A 6 17.73 -21.44 -11.79
CA GLY A 6 16.37 -21.97 -11.92
C GLY A 6 15.64 -22.25 -10.58
N GLN A 7 16.31 -21.98 -9.43
CA GLN A 7 15.70 -22.11 -8.11
C GLN A 7 15.43 -20.73 -7.48
N PRO A 8 14.38 -20.57 -6.65
CA PRO A 8 14.14 -19.36 -5.89
C PRO A 8 15.33 -19.04 -4.98
N SER A 9 15.67 -17.73 -4.85
CA SER A 9 16.70 -17.33 -3.88
C SER A 9 16.24 -17.59 -2.44
N GLY A 10 17.19 -17.75 -1.53
CA GLY A 10 16.89 -17.91 -0.11
C GLY A 10 16.07 -16.74 0.45
N LYS A 11 16.34 -15.50 0.02
CA LYS A 11 15.55 -14.32 0.40
C LYS A 11 14.10 -14.44 -0.06
N TYR A 12 13.86 -14.84 -1.29
CA TYR A 12 12.49 -14.99 -1.81
C TYR A 12 11.69 -16.05 -1.06
N ILE A 13 12.36 -17.17 -0.65
CA ILE A 13 11.73 -18.19 0.20
C ILE A 13 11.36 -17.59 1.56
N GLN A 14 12.23 -16.77 2.15
CA GLN A 14 11.95 -16.10 3.43
C GLN A 14 10.73 -15.18 3.33
N GLU A 15 10.61 -14.38 2.26
CA GLU A 15 9.44 -13.52 2.02
C GLU A 15 8.14 -14.32 1.88
N VAL A 16 8.19 -15.48 1.21
CA VAL A 16 7.05 -16.39 1.13
C VAL A 16 6.68 -16.96 2.50
N ASP A 17 7.69 -17.36 3.30
CA ASP A 17 7.45 -17.82 4.67
C ASP A 17 6.86 -16.74 5.57
N GLU A 18 7.25 -15.49 5.37
CA GLU A 18 6.71 -14.34 6.08
C GLU A 18 5.24 -14.10 5.72
N GLN A 19 4.86 -14.20 4.45
CA GLN A 19 3.45 -14.11 4.04
C GLN A 19 2.59 -15.21 4.68
N VAL A 20 3.09 -16.43 4.78
CA VAL A 20 2.42 -17.52 5.49
C VAL A 20 2.28 -17.17 6.98
N LYS A 21 3.33 -16.61 7.59
CA LYS A 21 3.33 -16.19 9.00
C LYS A 21 2.34 -15.05 9.26
N TYR A 22 2.27 -14.03 8.39
CA TYR A 22 1.24 -12.97 8.50
C TYR A 22 -0.15 -13.57 8.44
N SER A 23 -0.43 -14.39 7.42
CA SER A 23 -1.72 -15.06 7.26
C SER A 23 -2.13 -15.88 8.47
N ALA A 24 -1.17 -16.57 9.12
CA ALA A 24 -1.43 -17.37 10.31
C ALA A 24 -1.75 -16.55 11.57
N ASN A 25 -1.29 -15.31 11.63
CA ASN A 25 -1.33 -14.49 12.86
C ASN A 25 -2.10 -13.17 12.68
N LEU A 26 -2.98 -13.07 11.68
CA LEU A 26 -3.77 -11.87 11.42
C LEU A 26 -4.62 -11.47 12.63
N THR A 27 -4.34 -10.29 13.17
CA THR A 27 -5.14 -9.65 14.21
C THR A 27 -6.25 -8.80 13.59
N ASP A 28 -7.28 -8.45 14.36
CA ASP A 28 -8.33 -7.51 13.90
C ASP A 28 -7.72 -6.18 13.44
N THR A 29 -6.69 -5.68 14.12
CA THR A 29 -5.99 -4.45 13.73
C THR A 29 -5.35 -4.57 12.35
N GLN A 30 -4.65 -5.67 12.07
CA GLN A 30 -4.04 -5.90 10.76
C GLN A 30 -5.09 -6.06 9.66
N LYS A 31 -6.19 -6.77 9.94
CA LYS A 31 -7.32 -6.92 9.03
C LYS A 31 -7.98 -5.58 8.70
N VAL A 32 -8.19 -4.73 9.71
CA VAL A 32 -8.74 -3.38 9.54
C VAL A 32 -7.78 -2.49 8.74
N ILE A 33 -6.48 -2.53 9.03
CA ILE A 33 -5.46 -1.79 8.26
C ILE A 33 -5.46 -2.25 6.80
N ALA A 34 -5.48 -3.56 6.55
CA ALA A 34 -5.55 -4.14 5.22
C ALA A 34 -6.72 -3.57 4.41
N GLN A 35 -7.91 -3.57 5.00
CA GLN A 35 -9.15 -3.12 4.35
C GLN A 35 -9.26 -1.60 4.22
N TYR A 36 -8.77 -0.84 5.21
CA TYR A 36 -8.79 0.63 5.17
C TYR A 36 -8.00 1.16 3.97
N TRP A 37 -6.87 0.53 3.66
CA TRP A 37 -6.00 0.90 2.55
C TRP A 37 -6.24 0.06 1.27
N GLU A 38 -7.34 -0.68 1.19
CA GLU A 38 -7.64 -1.47 0.00
C GLU A 38 -7.80 -0.58 -1.24
N ASP A 39 -8.49 0.56 -1.07
CA ASP A 39 -8.70 1.57 -2.11
C ASP A 39 -9.15 0.95 -3.44
N GLY A 40 -10.07 0.00 -3.36
CA GLY A 40 -10.55 -0.81 -4.47
C GLY A 40 -11.50 -0.06 -5.41
N PRO A 41 -12.10 -0.77 -6.40
CA PRO A 41 -13.05 -0.18 -7.32
C PRO A 41 -14.23 0.49 -6.64
N GLY A 42 -14.55 1.72 -7.04
CA GLY A 42 -15.64 2.52 -6.47
C GLY A 42 -15.22 3.43 -5.30
N THR A 43 -13.94 3.41 -4.94
CA THR A 43 -13.34 4.35 -3.98
C THR A 43 -12.56 5.46 -4.68
N GLU A 44 -11.94 6.35 -3.90
CA GLU A 44 -10.99 7.36 -4.40
C GLU A 44 -9.73 6.77 -5.02
N THR A 45 -9.48 5.49 -4.84
CA THR A 45 -8.27 4.76 -5.26
C THR A 45 -6.99 5.22 -4.53
N PRO A 46 -5.87 4.47 -4.56
CA PRO A 46 -4.69 4.84 -3.77
C PRO A 46 -4.16 6.26 -4.00
N PRO A 47 -4.11 6.78 -5.25
CA PRO A 47 -3.72 8.19 -5.44
C PRO A 47 -4.71 9.17 -4.80
N GLY A 48 -6.02 8.93 -4.98
CA GLY A 48 -7.08 9.81 -4.46
C GLY A 48 -7.12 9.86 -2.95
N HIS A 49 -6.76 8.80 -2.25
CA HIS A 49 -6.65 8.77 -0.79
C HIS A 49 -5.68 9.86 -0.28
N TRP A 50 -4.56 10.07 -0.96
CA TRP A 50 -3.61 11.14 -0.62
C TRP A 50 -4.17 12.54 -0.92
N PHE A 51 -5.09 12.68 -1.88
CA PHE A 51 -5.84 13.93 -2.09
C PHE A 51 -6.82 14.21 -0.95
N LEU A 52 -7.47 13.18 -0.36
CA LEU A 52 -8.27 13.37 0.85
C LEU A 52 -7.43 13.87 2.03
N PHE A 53 -6.21 13.37 2.17
CA PHE A 53 -5.27 13.85 3.18
C PHE A 53 -4.83 15.30 2.93
N ALA A 54 -4.61 15.68 1.67
CA ALA A 54 -4.33 17.07 1.30
C ALA A 54 -5.51 18.00 1.61
N GLN A 55 -6.74 17.57 1.35
CA GLN A 55 -7.96 18.33 1.71
C GLN A 55 -8.12 18.47 3.23
N TRP A 56 -7.81 17.42 3.98
CA TRP A 56 -7.82 17.48 5.44
C TRP A 56 -6.76 18.47 5.95
N LEU A 57 -5.55 18.42 5.39
CA LEU A 57 -4.45 19.34 5.69
C LEU A 57 -4.86 20.80 5.41
N SER A 58 -5.48 21.05 4.25
CA SER A 58 -6.01 22.37 3.86
C SER A 58 -6.97 22.92 4.91
N ARG A 59 -7.93 22.12 5.36
CA ARG A 59 -8.89 22.50 6.41
C ARG A 59 -8.22 22.75 7.76
N ARG A 60 -7.29 21.90 8.16
CA ARG A 60 -6.54 22.00 9.42
C ARG A 60 -5.76 23.32 9.48
N ASP A 61 -5.03 23.63 8.41
CA ASP A 61 -4.07 24.73 8.35
C ASP A 61 -4.67 25.99 7.72
N LYS A 62 -5.96 25.95 7.35
CA LYS A 62 -6.72 27.09 6.75
C LYS A 62 -6.03 27.67 5.51
N HIS A 63 -5.68 26.80 4.58
CA HIS A 63 -5.01 27.19 3.35
C HIS A 63 -5.83 28.17 2.53
N THR A 64 -5.13 29.04 1.79
CA THR A 64 -5.74 29.86 0.74
C THR A 64 -5.91 29.01 -0.53
N LEU A 65 -6.77 29.48 -1.44
CA LEU A 65 -6.95 28.83 -2.75
C LEU A 65 -5.62 28.73 -3.53
N ASP A 66 -4.77 29.75 -3.46
CA ASP A 66 -3.43 29.72 -4.09
C ASP A 66 -2.56 28.61 -3.50
N THR A 67 -2.58 28.44 -2.19
CA THR A 67 -1.85 27.38 -1.51
C THR A 67 -2.37 26.00 -1.92
N ASP A 68 -3.69 25.80 -1.90
CA ASP A 68 -4.30 24.53 -2.31
C ASP A 68 -4.00 24.19 -3.76
N ALA A 69 -4.10 25.15 -4.67
CA ALA A 69 -3.75 24.94 -6.08
C ALA A 69 -2.31 24.44 -6.25
N LYS A 70 -1.35 25.03 -5.51
CA LYS A 70 0.06 24.61 -5.55
C LYS A 70 0.27 23.22 -4.98
N VAL A 71 -0.34 22.91 -3.83
CA VAL A 71 -0.22 21.59 -3.19
C VAL A 71 -0.83 20.51 -4.06
N LEU A 72 -2.07 20.72 -4.54
CA LEU A 72 -2.77 19.76 -5.38
C LEU A 72 -2.09 19.56 -6.74
N PHE A 73 -1.51 20.62 -7.33
CA PHE A 73 -0.68 20.52 -8.53
C PHE A 73 0.54 19.63 -8.28
N GLY A 74 1.29 19.88 -7.21
CA GLY A 74 2.46 19.07 -6.86
C GLY A 74 2.10 17.63 -6.57
N LEU A 75 1.03 17.41 -5.79
CA LEU A 75 0.56 16.08 -5.44
C LEU A 75 0.09 15.29 -6.67
N GLY A 76 -0.72 15.91 -7.56
CA GLY A 76 -1.22 15.24 -8.76
C GLY A 76 -0.11 14.78 -9.70
N ASN A 77 0.90 15.63 -9.93
CA ASN A 77 2.05 15.25 -10.73
C ASN A 77 2.89 14.16 -10.06
N ALA A 78 3.05 14.20 -8.73
CA ALA A 78 3.78 13.16 -8.00
C ALA A 78 3.05 11.81 -8.06
N GLN A 79 1.72 11.79 -8.00
CA GLN A 79 0.93 10.57 -8.16
C GLN A 79 1.04 10.01 -9.60
N LEU A 80 1.07 10.88 -10.61
CA LEU A 80 1.29 10.47 -11.99
C LEU A 80 2.66 9.81 -12.18
N ASP A 81 3.74 10.45 -11.71
CA ASP A 81 5.09 9.91 -11.82
C ASP A 81 5.26 8.62 -11.00
N ALA A 82 4.62 8.53 -9.83
CA ALA A 82 4.56 7.31 -9.03
C ALA A 82 3.89 6.16 -9.81
N SER A 83 2.81 6.45 -10.55
CA SER A 83 2.14 5.43 -11.37
C SER A 83 3.07 4.92 -12.47
N ILE A 84 3.74 5.81 -13.18
CA ILE A 84 4.70 5.46 -14.23
C ILE A 84 5.82 4.59 -13.67
N THR A 85 6.40 5.01 -12.53
CA THR A 85 7.48 4.27 -11.84
C THR A 85 7.04 2.86 -11.46
N ALA A 86 5.86 2.72 -10.85
CA ALA A 86 5.35 1.43 -10.43
C ALA A 86 5.07 0.50 -11.62
N TRP A 87 4.39 1.01 -12.66
CA TRP A 87 3.99 0.18 -13.81
C TRP A 87 5.15 -0.16 -14.75
N ASP A 88 6.15 0.73 -14.91
CA ASP A 88 7.37 0.38 -15.64
C ASP A 88 8.14 -0.74 -14.94
N SER A 89 8.28 -0.66 -13.61
CA SER A 89 8.88 -1.72 -12.81
C SER A 89 8.10 -3.04 -12.91
N LYS A 90 6.77 -2.99 -12.84
CA LYS A 90 5.91 -4.19 -12.98
C LYS A 90 6.10 -4.87 -14.33
N ARG A 91 6.15 -4.07 -15.39
CA ARG A 91 6.39 -4.56 -16.76
C ARG A 91 7.79 -5.17 -16.93
N GLN A 92 8.79 -4.56 -16.29
CA GLN A 92 10.18 -5.00 -16.40
C GLN A 92 10.44 -6.31 -15.64
N TRP A 93 9.90 -6.44 -14.43
CA TRP A 93 10.22 -7.56 -13.54
C TRP A 93 9.22 -8.70 -13.62
N ASP A 94 7.98 -8.45 -14.02
CA ASP A 94 6.88 -9.42 -14.21
C ASP A 94 6.82 -10.50 -13.11
N SER A 95 6.95 -10.08 -11.86
CA SER A 95 7.03 -10.98 -10.71
C SER A 95 5.67 -11.51 -10.29
N VAL A 96 5.61 -12.74 -9.81
CA VAL A 96 4.36 -13.37 -9.38
C VAL A 96 3.90 -12.87 -8.02
N ARG A 97 2.59 -12.85 -7.80
CA ARG A 97 1.94 -12.50 -6.55
C ARG A 97 2.13 -13.58 -5.48
N PRO A 98 2.03 -13.21 -4.17
CA PRO A 98 2.13 -14.15 -3.06
C PRO A 98 1.24 -15.38 -3.22
N ILE A 99 0.00 -15.24 -3.70
CA ILE A 99 -0.92 -16.37 -3.91
C ILE A 99 -0.31 -17.44 -4.82
N THR A 100 0.37 -17.06 -5.89
CA THR A 100 1.03 -18.01 -6.80
C THR A 100 2.28 -18.60 -6.15
N ALA A 101 3.10 -17.75 -5.52
CA ALA A 101 4.37 -18.17 -4.93
C ALA A 101 4.17 -19.12 -3.72
N VAL A 102 3.25 -18.76 -2.81
CA VAL A 102 2.95 -19.60 -1.63
C VAL A 102 2.42 -20.96 -2.08
N ARG A 103 1.43 -20.97 -2.96
CA ARG A 103 0.83 -22.21 -3.47
C ARG A 103 1.82 -23.11 -4.18
N TRP A 104 2.78 -22.53 -4.87
CA TRP A 104 3.83 -23.29 -5.56
C TRP A 104 4.90 -23.83 -4.60
N LEU A 105 5.46 -22.96 -3.72
CA LEU A 105 6.56 -23.33 -2.83
C LEU A 105 6.12 -24.20 -1.64
N LYS A 106 4.87 -24.09 -1.22
CA LYS A 106 4.29 -24.87 -0.11
C LYS A 106 3.42 -26.05 -0.58
N LYS A 107 3.42 -26.34 -1.87
CA LYS A 107 2.64 -27.48 -2.43
C LYS A 107 2.98 -28.78 -1.71
N GLY A 108 1.96 -29.51 -1.28
CA GLY A 108 2.09 -30.76 -0.55
C GLY A 108 2.49 -30.63 0.92
N GLN A 109 2.69 -29.41 1.43
CA GLN A 109 2.96 -29.14 2.84
C GLN A 109 1.69 -28.74 3.57
N LEU A 110 1.60 -29.08 4.87
CA LEU A 110 0.59 -28.52 5.77
C LEU A 110 1.16 -27.26 6.41
N ILE A 111 0.43 -26.15 6.34
CA ILE A 111 0.80 -24.85 6.87
C ILE A 111 -0.29 -24.29 7.77
N GLN A 112 0.08 -23.46 8.75
CA GLN A 112 -0.87 -22.63 9.48
C GLN A 112 -1.12 -21.37 8.65
N ALA A 113 -2.39 -21.03 8.40
CA ALA A 113 -2.77 -19.83 7.67
C ALA A 113 -4.23 -19.44 7.98
N TRP A 114 -4.64 -18.25 7.56
CA TRP A 114 -6.03 -17.85 7.59
C TRP A 114 -6.87 -18.84 6.77
N GLY A 115 -7.89 -19.39 7.40
CA GLY A 115 -8.70 -20.47 6.82
C GLY A 115 -9.88 -20.00 5.97
N GLY A 116 -9.96 -18.68 5.67
CA GLY A 116 -11.10 -18.06 5.00
C GLY A 116 -12.02 -17.32 5.99
N PRO A 117 -13.04 -16.60 5.47
CA PRO A 117 -13.95 -15.81 6.30
C PRO A 117 -14.56 -16.61 7.45
N TYR A 118 -14.49 -16.05 8.64
CA TYR A 118 -15.02 -16.61 9.91
C TYR A 118 -14.35 -17.92 10.37
N GLN A 119 -13.26 -18.33 9.72
CA GLN A 119 -12.60 -19.60 10.03
C GLN A 119 -11.37 -19.46 10.95
N GLY A 120 -10.92 -18.23 11.17
CA GLY A 120 -9.68 -18.01 11.93
C GLY A 120 -8.46 -18.68 11.29
N THR A 121 -7.45 -18.95 12.10
CA THR A 121 -6.25 -19.67 11.67
C THR A 121 -6.49 -21.18 11.68
N LYS A 122 -6.07 -21.86 10.61
CA LYS A 122 -6.21 -23.31 10.46
C LYS A 122 -4.96 -23.95 9.87
N THR A 123 -4.83 -25.25 10.05
CA THR A 123 -3.93 -26.07 9.24
C THR A 123 -4.59 -26.32 7.89
N ILE A 124 -3.96 -25.84 6.83
CA ILE A 124 -4.40 -26.03 5.44
C ILE A 124 -3.27 -26.60 4.60
N ARG A 125 -3.58 -27.09 3.40
CA ARG A 125 -2.55 -27.44 2.42
C ARG A 125 -1.99 -26.17 1.82
N GLY A 126 -0.69 -26.12 1.54
CA GLY A 126 -0.05 -24.93 0.99
C GLY A 126 -0.62 -24.49 -0.35
N GLU A 127 -1.04 -25.46 -1.18
CA GLU A 127 -1.72 -25.20 -2.45
C GLU A 127 -3.12 -24.58 -2.32
N ASP A 128 -3.73 -24.62 -1.12
CA ASP A 128 -5.05 -24.05 -0.82
C ASP A 128 -4.95 -22.65 -0.17
N TRP A 129 -3.73 -22.14 0.02
CA TRP A 129 -3.51 -20.85 0.66
C TRP A 129 -4.24 -19.70 -0.07
N GLN A 130 -4.84 -18.81 0.71
CA GLN A 130 -5.56 -17.63 0.23
C GLN A 130 -5.05 -16.38 0.95
N PRO A 131 -4.89 -15.25 0.25
CA PRO A 131 -4.67 -13.95 0.87
C PRO A 131 -5.94 -13.48 1.62
N TYR A 132 -5.79 -12.52 2.54
CA TYR A 132 -6.93 -11.92 3.25
C TYR A 132 -7.64 -10.93 2.33
N GLN A 133 -8.37 -11.47 1.36
CA GLN A 133 -9.08 -10.73 0.31
C GLN A 133 -10.46 -11.36 0.07
N PRO A 134 -11.42 -10.61 -0.53
CA PRO A 134 -12.67 -11.20 -1.00
C PRO A 134 -12.40 -12.34 -2.00
N ALA A 135 -13.15 -13.43 -1.88
CA ALA A 135 -12.94 -14.63 -2.70
C ALA A 135 -13.06 -14.39 -4.22
N ASN A 136 -13.86 -13.40 -4.62
CA ASN A 136 -14.06 -13.00 -6.01
C ASN A 136 -12.97 -12.06 -6.56
N PHE A 137 -12.08 -11.56 -5.69
CA PHE A 137 -10.95 -10.71 -6.06
C PHE A 137 -9.73 -11.03 -5.18
N PRO A 138 -9.15 -12.23 -5.30
CA PRO A 138 -8.11 -12.69 -4.36
C PRO A 138 -6.77 -11.98 -4.51
N THR A 139 -6.50 -11.34 -5.66
CA THR A 139 -5.29 -10.55 -5.90
C THR A 139 -5.47 -9.70 -7.15
N PRO A 140 -4.84 -8.51 -7.24
CA PRO A 140 -4.81 -7.74 -8.48
C PRO A 140 -4.18 -8.53 -9.64
N PRO A 141 -4.78 -8.51 -10.87
CA PRO A 141 -4.35 -9.34 -11.99
C PRO A 141 -3.16 -8.74 -12.77
N PHE A 142 -2.12 -8.29 -12.06
CA PHE A 142 -0.88 -7.74 -12.63
C PHE A 142 0.30 -8.00 -11.70
N ALA A 143 1.52 -7.83 -12.23
CA ALA A 143 2.77 -8.16 -11.52
C ALA A 143 2.86 -7.56 -10.10
N GLU A 144 3.58 -8.27 -9.23
CA GLU A 144 3.73 -7.91 -7.84
C GLU A 144 4.62 -6.66 -7.66
N TYR A 145 5.85 -6.71 -8.15
CA TYR A 145 6.90 -5.73 -7.89
C TYR A 145 6.90 -4.59 -8.93
N LEU A 146 6.87 -3.33 -8.51
CA LEU A 146 6.72 -2.71 -7.21
C LEU A 146 5.24 -2.60 -6.80
N SER A 147 4.97 -2.51 -5.47
CA SER A 147 3.63 -2.22 -4.96
C SER A 147 3.14 -0.83 -5.41
N GLY A 148 2.01 -0.79 -6.14
CA GLY A 148 1.40 0.48 -6.56
C GLY A 148 1.00 1.35 -5.37
N HIS A 149 0.29 0.78 -4.38
CA HIS A 149 -0.13 1.48 -3.16
C HIS A 149 1.05 2.11 -2.43
N SER A 150 2.13 1.36 -2.26
CA SER A 150 3.32 1.83 -1.55
C SER A 150 4.06 2.93 -2.33
N THR A 151 4.08 2.84 -3.68
CA THR A 151 4.68 3.89 -4.52
C THR A 151 3.85 5.17 -4.44
N PHE A 152 2.52 5.09 -4.58
CA PHE A 152 1.63 6.24 -4.43
C PHE A 152 1.73 6.86 -3.04
N SER A 153 1.77 6.02 -2.00
CA SER A 153 1.88 6.49 -0.62
C SER A 153 3.24 7.12 -0.34
N GLY A 154 4.32 6.59 -0.91
CA GLY A 154 5.64 7.22 -0.87
C GLY A 154 5.60 8.63 -1.46
N ALA A 155 5.09 8.76 -2.68
CA ALA A 155 5.03 10.05 -3.39
C ALA A 155 4.11 11.06 -2.69
N GLY A 156 2.93 10.64 -2.27
CA GLY A 156 1.97 11.49 -1.55
C GLY A 156 2.53 12.01 -0.23
N ALA A 157 3.09 11.12 0.59
CA ALA A 157 3.72 11.48 1.85
C ALA A 157 4.90 12.44 1.65
N ALA A 158 5.75 12.20 0.65
CA ALA A 158 6.89 13.05 0.34
C ALA A 158 6.48 14.48 0.01
N VAL A 159 5.46 14.66 -0.82
CA VAL A 159 4.91 15.97 -1.17
C VAL A 159 4.35 16.68 0.06
N LEU A 160 3.43 16.03 0.78
CA LEU A 160 2.75 16.65 1.93
C LEU A 160 3.73 16.96 3.07
N LYS A 161 4.66 16.05 3.35
CA LYS A 161 5.72 16.25 4.34
C LYS A 161 6.67 17.38 3.97
N THR A 162 7.06 17.49 2.70
CA THR A 162 7.96 18.57 2.25
C THR A 162 7.26 19.92 2.27
N PHE A 163 5.96 19.93 2.02
CA PHE A 163 5.15 21.16 2.05
C PHE A 163 4.87 21.63 3.49
N ALA A 164 4.34 20.75 4.36
CA ALA A 164 3.77 21.12 5.66
C ALA A 164 4.57 20.61 6.88
N GLY A 165 5.70 19.91 6.66
CA GLY A 165 6.35 19.12 7.70
C GLY A 165 5.63 17.78 7.94
N ASP A 166 6.25 16.93 8.76
CA ASP A 166 5.75 15.55 8.97
C ASP A 166 4.69 15.44 10.09
N LYS A 167 3.93 16.52 10.37
CA LYS A 167 2.81 16.49 11.31
C LYS A 167 1.50 16.27 10.59
N PHE A 168 0.86 15.12 10.86
CA PHE A 168 -0.43 14.80 10.28
C PHE A 168 -1.55 14.97 11.32
N GLY A 169 -1.68 14.04 12.27
CA GLY A 169 -2.66 14.15 13.36
C GLY A 169 -4.08 13.81 12.93
N LEU A 170 -4.24 12.94 11.92
CA LEU A 170 -5.55 12.43 11.50
C LEU A 170 -5.90 11.15 12.26
N SER A 171 -7.17 11.02 12.65
CA SER A 171 -7.74 9.79 13.18
C SER A 171 -9.03 9.44 12.45
N VAL A 172 -9.22 8.16 12.18
CA VAL A 172 -10.44 7.61 11.55
C VAL A 172 -10.93 6.45 12.40
N THR A 173 -12.21 6.44 12.72
CA THR A 173 -12.83 5.34 13.49
C THR A 173 -13.56 4.41 12.52
N ILE A 174 -13.18 3.14 12.56
CA ILE A 174 -13.76 2.05 11.78
C ILE A 174 -14.83 1.39 12.64
N PRO A 175 -16.09 1.30 12.20
CA PRO A 175 -17.17 0.68 12.97
C PRO A 175 -16.95 -0.81 13.19
N ALA A 176 -17.47 -1.33 14.31
CA ALA A 176 -17.51 -2.78 14.54
C ALA A 176 -18.22 -3.50 13.40
N GLY A 177 -17.69 -4.65 12.99
CA GLY A 177 -18.31 -5.51 11.98
C GLY A 177 -18.35 -4.94 10.56
N SER A 178 -17.61 -3.86 10.27
CA SER A 178 -17.65 -3.19 8.95
C SER A 178 -16.79 -3.84 7.87
N SER A 179 -16.07 -4.92 8.20
CA SER A 179 -15.23 -5.64 7.23
C SER A 179 -16.04 -6.14 6.02
N PRO A 180 -15.57 -5.90 4.78
CA PRO A 180 -16.17 -6.52 3.60
C PRO A 180 -15.82 -8.01 3.45
N VAL A 181 -14.74 -8.48 4.10
CA VAL A 181 -14.30 -9.88 4.06
C VAL A 181 -14.98 -10.73 5.14
N GLU A 182 -15.17 -10.17 6.34
CA GLU A 182 -15.81 -10.82 7.48
C GLU A 182 -16.91 -9.90 8.10
N PRO A 183 -17.99 -9.59 7.33
CA PRO A 183 -19.04 -8.70 7.79
C PRO A 183 -19.67 -9.14 9.12
N GLY A 184 -19.89 -8.19 10.03
CA GLY A 184 -20.46 -8.45 11.35
C GLY A 184 -19.46 -9.00 12.38
N ALA A 185 -18.25 -9.43 11.96
CA ALA A 185 -17.26 -10.05 12.84
C ALA A 185 -16.01 -9.19 13.05
N VAL A 186 -15.53 -8.50 12.01
CA VAL A 186 -14.28 -7.73 12.04
C VAL A 186 -14.53 -6.25 11.76
N PRO A 187 -13.94 -5.33 12.57
CA PRO A 187 -13.39 -5.59 13.90
C PRO A 187 -14.48 -5.95 14.91
N ALA A 188 -14.14 -6.70 15.97
CA ALA A 188 -15.07 -7.08 17.01
C ALA A 188 -15.63 -5.89 17.81
N ALA A 189 -14.92 -4.77 17.85
CA ALA A 189 -15.33 -3.50 18.45
C ALA A 189 -14.87 -2.33 17.57
N PRO A 190 -15.48 -1.12 17.70
CA PRO A 190 -15.01 0.04 16.94
C PRO A 190 -13.52 0.28 17.16
N MET A 191 -12.77 0.51 16.08
CA MET A 191 -11.32 0.66 16.10
C MET A 191 -10.91 2.00 15.50
N THR A 192 -10.01 2.73 16.17
CA THR A 192 -9.51 4.01 15.67
C THR A 192 -8.09 3.84 15.13
N LEU A 193 -7.89 4.14 13.86
CA LEU A 193 -6.59 4.32 13.24
C LEU A 193 -6.16 5.77 13.41
N THR A 194 -4.92 6.00 13.84
CA THR A 194 -4.37 7.34 14.06
C THR A 194 -2.99 7.46 13.43
N TRP A 195 -2.77 8.53 12.67
CA TRP A 195 -1.48 8.85 12.08
C TRP A 195 -1.00 10.21 12.57
N ASN A 196 0.05 10.20 13.40
CA ASN A 196 0.68 11.41 13.88
C ASN A 196 1.55 12.08 12.81
N SER A 197 1.97 11.33 11.79
CA SER A 197 2.80 11.82 10.69
C SER A 197 2.37 11.24 9.35
N PHE A 198 2.69 11.94 8.25
CA PHE A 198 2.51 11.42 6.90
C PHE A 198 3.39 10.18 6.67
N SER A 199 4.57 10.14 7.28
CA SER A 199 5.45 8.98 7.24
C SER A 199 4.80 7.74 7.84
N THR A 200 4.12 7.85 8.99
CA THR A 200 3.41 6.71 9.60
C THR A 200 2.20 6.26 8.79
N ALA A 201 1.49 7.18 8.14
CA ALA A 201 0.40 6.84 7.23
C ALA A 201 0.92 6.07 6.00
N ARG A 202 2.02 6.56 5.38
CA ARG A 202 2.72 5.88 4.28
C ARG A 202 3.12 4.46 4.66
N ASP A 203 3.75 4.29 5.83
CA ASP A 203 4.24 2.99 6.27
C ASP A 203 3.08 2.03 6.52
N GLN A 204 1.99 2.50 7.11
CA GLN A 204 0.81 1.67 7.32
C GLN A 204 0.14 1.28 5.99
N ALA A 205 0.09 2.18 5.00
CA ALA A 205 -0.41 1.88 3.66
C ALA A 205 0.42 0.77 2.98
N GLY A 206 1.72 0.76 3.18
CA GLY A 206 2.59 -0.30 2.69
C GLY A 206 2.35 -1.63 3.40
N TYR A 207 2.46 -1.67 4.72
CA TYR A 207 2.19 -2.88 5.52
C TYR A 207 0.79 -3.47 5.28
N SER A 208 -0.19 -2.63 4.95
CA SER A 208 -1.53 -3.12 4.61
C SER A 208 -1.50 -4.15 3.50
N ARG A 209 -0.59 -4.00 2.52
CA ARG A 209 -0.45 -4.90 1.37
C ARG A 209 0.16 -6.25 1.74
N GLU A 210 1.01 -6.25 2.76
CA GLU A 210 1.58 -7.48 3.31
C GLU A 210 0.53 -8.23 4.17
N TYR A 211 -0.24 -7.49 4.99
CA TYR A 211 -1.35 -8.06 5.77
C TYR A 211 -2.46 -8.62 4.89
N ASP A 212 -2.74 -7.96 3.77
CA ASP A 212 -3.63 -8.49 2.74
C ASP A 212 -3.12 -9.79 2.10
N GLY A 213 -1.80 -10.02 2.09
CA GLY A 213 -1.20 -11.16 1.43
C GLY A 213 -1.04 -11.00 -0.09
N ILE A 214 -0.93 -9.75 -0.59
CA ILE A 214 -0.84 -9.48 -2.03
C ILE A 214 0.47 -8.85 -2.47
N HIS A 215 1.34 -8.47 -1.55
CA HIS A 215 2.71 -8.00 -1.79
C HIS A 215 3.70 -8.63 -0.81
N PHE A 216 4.95 -8.75 -1.24
CA PHE A 216 6.09 -9.09 -0.41
C PHE A 216 6.75 -7.85 0.19
N GLU A 217 7.58 -8.04 1.22
CA GLU A 217 8.30 -6.96 1.89
C GLU A 217 9.12 -6.11 0.91
N ASP A 218 9.91 -6.75 0.02
CA ASP A 218 10.69 -6.01 -0.98
C ASP A 218 9.81 -5.20 -1.93
N GLY A 219 8.68 -5.77 -2.37
CA GLY A 219 7.71 -5.08 -3.21
C GLY A 219 7.09 -3.85 -2.56
N ASP A 220 6.95 -3.86 -1.23
CA ASP A 220 6.46 -2.72 -0.46
C ASP A 220 7.59 -1.71 -0.17
N PHE A 221 8.67 -2.13 0.48
CA PHE A 221 9.72 -1.21 0.94
C PHE A 221 10.43 -0.49 -0.18
N GLU A 222 10.77 -1.16 -1.27
CA GLU A 222 11.41 -0.52 -2.42
C GLU A 222 10.43 0.42 -3.14
N ALA A 223 9.13 0.08 -3.14
CA ALA A 223 8.10 0.96 -3.68
C ALA A 223 7.96 2.26 -2.88
N ARG A 224 7.98 2.19 -1.54
CA ARG A 224 7.96 3.40 -0.68
C ARG A 224 9.14 4.31 -1.00
N LYS A 225 10.36 3.75 -1.16
CA LYS A 225 11.57 4.51 -1.50
C LYS A 225 11.46 5.16 -2.88
N ALA A 226 11.03 4.40 -3.88
CA ALA A 226 10.85 4.90 -5.24
C ALA A 226 9.81 6.03 -5.29
N GLY A 227 8.68 5.85 -4.61
CA GLY A 227 7.65 6.88 -4.48
C GLY A 227 8.14 8.13 -3.76
N ASP A 228 8.86 7.98 -2.64
CA ASP A 228 9.42 9.10 -1.87
C ASP A 228 10.36 9.94 -2.76
N LEU A 229 11.23 9.30 -3.53
CA LEU A 229 12.12 9.97 -4.49
C LEU A 229 11.34 10.71 -5.58
N ALA A 230 10.35 10.05 -6.19
CA ALA A 230 9.51 10.67 -7.22
C ALA A 230 8.78 11.90 -6.67
N GLY A 231 8.15 11.79 -5.49
CA GLY A 231 7.46 12.90 -4.83
C GLY A 231 8.38 14.09 -4.53
N GLN A 232 9.60 13.83 -4.03
CA GLN A 232 10.58 14.88 -3.76
C GLN A 232 11.03 15.60 -5.04
N GLN A 233 11.31 14.85 -6.12
CA GLN A 233 11.71 15.41 -7.41
C GLN A 233 10.62 16.26 -8.01
N VAL A 234 9.38 15.76 -8.05
CA VAL A 234 8.21 16.49 -8.55
C VAL A 234 7.99 17.77 -7.75
N TRP A 235 8.02 17.70 -6.41
CA TRP A 235 7.84 18.89 -5.60
C TRP A 235 8.94 19.93 -5.84
N THR A 236 10.18 19.50 -5.98
CA THR A 236 11.30 20.37 -6.29
C THR A 236 11.08 21.07 -7.64
N LYS A 237 10.65 20.34 -8.67
CA LYS A 237 10.34 20.91 -9.99
C LYS A 237 9.13 21.86 -9.92
N ALA A 238 8.05 21.47 -9.24
CA ALA A 238 6.88 22.30 -9.05
C ALA A 238 7.20 23.68 -8.42
N LYS A 239 8.08 23.69 -7.41
CA LYS A 239 8.54 24.95 -6.81
C LYS A 239 9.19 25.91 -7.82
N THR A 240 9.86 25.43 -8.85
CA THR A 240 10.46 26.30 -9.86
C THR A 240 9.40 27.05 -10.65
N TYR A 241 8.26 26.42 -10.92
CA TYR A 241 7.12 27.10 -11.56
C TYR A 241 6.49 28.13 -10.62
N PHE A 242 6.26 27.78 -9.36
CA PHE A 242 5.64 28.69 -8.39
C PHE A 242 6.49 29.94 -8.10
N THR A 243 7.80 29.86 -8.28
CA THR A 243 8.75 30.97 -8.02
C THR A 243 9.22 31.67 -9.29
N GLY A 244 8.69 31.32 -10.47
CA GLY A 244 9.12 31.87 -11.75
C GLY A 244 10.54 31.51 -12.18
N LYS A 245 11.12 30.46 -11.61
CA LYS A 245 12.50 29.98 -11.90
C LYS A 245 12.53 28.78 -12.84
N ALA A 246 11.40 28.37 -13.38
CA ALA A 246 11.36 27.25 -14.34
C ALA A 246 12.03 27.68 -15.65
N THR A 247 13.02 26.88 -16.09
CA THR A 247 13.62 26.97 -17.43
C THR A 247 12.93 25.97 -18.35
N ALA A 248 12.69 26.33 -19.61
CA ALA A 248 12.25 25.39 -20.61
C ALA A 248 13.32 24.28 -20.74
N THR A 249 12.87 23.04 -20.64
CA THR A 249 13.71 21.89 -21.06
C THR A 249 13.71 21.90 -22.59
N THR A 250 14.84 22.22 -23.19
CA THR A 250 15.09 22.05 -24.64
C THR A 250 15.18 20.57 -24.96
#